data_d97b2e6d2d8fdbaa32a2ce685faf7807
#
_entry.id   d97b2e6d2d8fdbaa32a2ce685faf7807
#
_cell.length_a   1.000
_cell.length_b   1.000
_cell.length_c   1.000
_cell.angle_alpha   90.00
_cell.angle_beta   90.00
_cell.angle_gamma   90.00
#
_symmetry.space_group_name_H-M   'P 1'
#
loop_
_entity.id
_entity.type
_entity.pdbx_description
1 polymer ?
#
loop_
_entity_poly.entity_id
_entity_poly.type
_entity_poly.pdbx_seq_one_letter_code
_entity_poly.pdbx_strand_id
1 'polypeptide(L)' 'MIDAAEKRGQIIRHLEDALALADELEDGQTGFLIERALDEARSRQFKPVSK' A
#
# COMPACT_ATOMS: atom_id res chain seq x y z
N MET A 1 2.18 19.38 -11.83
CA MET A 1 1.30 18.25 -12.10
C MET A 1 1.87 17.01 -11.43
N ILE A 2 1.03 16.24 -10.77
CA ILE A 2 1.49 15.05 -10.06
C ILE A 2 1.52 13.88 -11.03
N ASP A 3 2.66 13.24 -11.11
CA ASP A 3 2.78 12.11 -12.01
C ASP A 3 2.35 10.81 -11.33
N ALA A 4 2.38 9.74 -12.10
CA ALA A 4 1.88 8.46 -11.61
C ALA A 4 2.68 7.95 -10.43
N ALA A 5 3.98 8.19 -10.44
CA ALA A 5 4.82 7.70 -9.35
C ALA A 5 4.46 8.40 -8.04
N GLU A 6 4.20 9.70 -8.10
CA GLU A 6 3.82 10.42 -6.89
C GLU A 6 2.47 9.97 -6.38
N LYS A 7 1.53 9.76 -7.28
CA LYS A 7 0.21 9.30 -6.86
C LYS A 7 0.29 7.92 -6.24
N ARG A 8 1.13 7.06 -6.81
CA ARG A 8 1.28 5.72 -6.25
C ARG A 8 1.90 5.80 -4.87
N GLY A 9 2.86 6.70 -4.68
CA GLY A 9 3.43 6.89 -3.36
C GLY A 9 2.41 7.33 -2.34
N GLN A 10 1.47 8.17 -2.76
CA GLN A 10 0.40 8.58 -1.87
C GLN A 10 -0.51 7.42 -1.52
N ILE A 11 -0.80 6.57 -2.49
CA ILE A 11 -1.60 5.38 -2.22
C ILE A 11 -0.93 4.54 -1.15
N ILE A 12 0.36 4.32 -1.30
CA ILE A 12 1.09 3.50 -0.34
C ILE A 12 1.01 4.11 1.04
N ARG A 13 1.19 5.41 1.14
CA ARG A 13 1.15 6.07 2.43
C ARG A 13 -0.23 5.95 3.07
N HIS A 14 -1.28 6.11 2.29
CA HIS A 14 -2.63 5.98 2.83
C HIS A 14 -2.91 4.55 3.27
N LEU A 15 -2.38 3.58 2.53
CA LEU A 15 -2.56 2.19 2.92
C LEU A 15 -1.81 1.90 4.22
N GLU A 16 -0.63 2.48 4.39
CA GLU A 16 0.10 2.28 5.63
C GLU A 16 -0.66 2.86 6.81
N ASP A 17 -1.27 4.03 6.63
CA ASP A 17 -2.08 4.61 7.69
C ASP A 17 -3.29 3.73 7.98
N ALA A 18 -3.90 3.19 6.93
CA ALA A 18 -5.05 2.32 7.12
C ALA A 18 -4.67 1.06 7.86
N LEU A 19 -3.48 0.53 7.57
CA LEU A 19 -3.03 -0.67 8.25
C LEU A 19 -2.85 -0.40 9.74
N ALA A 20 -2.31 0.75 10.09
CA ALA A 20 -2.14 1.09 11.48
C ALA A 20 -3.48 1.14 12.20
N LEU A 21 -4.49 1.68 11.54
CA LEU A 21 -5.82 1.72 12.14
C LEU A 21 -6.42 0.34 12.30
N ALA A 22 -6.21 -0.51 11.31
CA ALA A 22 -6.71 -1.88 11.42
C ALA A 22 -6.05 -2.60 12.59
N ASP A 23 -4.75 -2.34 12.79
CA ASP A 23 -4.04 -2.91 13.92
C ASP A 23 -4.62 -2.45 15.23
N GLU A 24 -4.96 -1.16 15.33
CA GLU A 24 -5.54 -0.63 16.56
C GLU A 24 -6.86 -1.28 16.87
N LEU A 25 -7.62 -1.62 15.84
CA LEU A 25 -8.88 -2.31 16.01
C LEU A 25 -8.72 -3.80 16.21
N GLU A 26 -7.51 -4.29 16.05
CA GLU A 26 -7.24 -5.72 16.08
C GLU A 26 -8.05 -6.45 15.02
N ASP A 27 -8.22 -5.80 13.90
CA ASP A 27 -8.97 -6.35 12.78
C ASP A 27 -7.98 -6.98 11.82
N GLY A 28 -7.59 -8.21 12.12
CA GLY A 28 -6.57 -8.88 11.33
C GLY A 28 -6.99 -9.16 9.91
N GLN A 29 -8.27 -9.35 9.70
CA GLN A 29 -8.74 -9.64 8.36
C GLN A 29 -8.60 -8.43 7.46
N THR A 30 -9.04 -7.28 7.95
CA THR A 30 -8.86 -6.04 7.21
C THR A 30 -7.38 -5.74 7.02
N GLY A 31 -6.60 -5.94 8.07
CA GLY A 31 -5.17 -5.71 7.97
C GLY A 31 -4.52 -6.57 6.92
N PHE A 32 -4.92 -7.83 6.85
CA PHE A 32 -4.38 -8.74 5.84
C PHE A 32 -4.66 -8.22 4.43
N LEU A 33 -5.88 -7.77 4.19
CA LEU A 33 -6.22 -7.27 2.87
C LEU A 33 -5.48 -5.99 2.53
N ILE A 34 -5.26 -5.13 3.54
CA ILE A 34 -4.49 -3.92 3.32
C ILE A 34 -3.05 -4.27 3.00
N GLU A 35 -2.49 -5.26 3.68
CA GLU A 35 -1.13 -5.68 3.38
C GLU A 35 -1.01 -6.20 1.97
N ARG A 36 -2.01 -6.91 1.50
CA ARG A 36 -1.99 -7.38 0.13
C ARG A 36 -2.03 -6.21 -0.84
N ALA A 37 -2.83 -5.19 -0.51
CA ALA A 37 -2.88 -4.01 -1.35
C ALA A 37 -1.55 -3.28 -1.34
N LEU A 38 -0.89 -3.23 -0.18
CA LEU A 38 0.42 -2.62 -0.09
C LEU A 38 1.44 -3.35 -0.95
N ASP A 39 1.40 -4.67 -0.90
CA ASP A 39 2.31 -5.46 -1.71
C ASP A 39 2.11 -5.16 -3.19
N GLU A 40 0.86 -5.08 -3.59
CA GLU A 40 0.56 -4.79 -4.98
C GLU A 40 1.05 -3.39 -5.37
N ALA A 41 0.78 -2.40 -4.52
CA ALA A 41 1.16 -1.04 -4.82
C ALA A 41 2.68 -0.90 -4.86
N ARG A 42 3.38 -1.54 -3.93
CA ARG A 42 4.83 -1.46 -3.91
C ARG A 42 5.44 -2.18 -5.10
N SER A 43 4.82 -3.28 -5.49
CA SER A 43 5.29 -4.02 -6.63
C SER A 43 5.26 -3.15 -7.89
N ARG A 44 4.24 -2.33 -8.02
CA ARG A 44 4.17 -1.46 -9.18
C ARG A 44 5.09 -0.26 -9.09
N GLN A 45 5.29 0.23 -7.86
CA GLN A 45 6.14 1.39 -7.66
C GLN A 45 7.61 1.03 -7.84
N PHE A 46 8.02 -0.09 -7.27
CA PHE A 46 9.42 -0.50 -7.26
C PHE A 46 9.66 -1.72 -8.11
N LYS A 47 8.88 -1.88 -9.12
CA LYS A 47 8.93 -3.07 -9.91
C LYS A 47 10.28 -3.26 -10.55
N PRO A 48 10.85 -4.44 -10.43
CA PRO A 48 12.11 -4.70 -11.10
C PRO A 48 11.92 -4.66 -12.59
N VAL A 49 12.96 -4.28 -13.21
CA VAL A 49 12.92 -4.17 -14.63
C VAL A 49 12.76 -5.50 -15.29
N SER A 50 13.42 -6.44 -14.79
CA SER A 50 13.49 -7.69 -15.48
C SER A 50 12.26 -8.47 -15.31
N LYS A 51 12.17 -9.32 -16.05
CA LYS A 51 11.22 -10.30 -16.02
C LYS A 51 10.42 -10.36 -17.04
#